data_172b83511418e39b2078ae87a6a3a774
#
_entry.id   172b83511418e39b2078ae87a6a3a774
#
_cell.length_a   1.000
_cell.length_b   1.000
_cell.length_c   1.000
_cell.angle_alpha   90.00
_cell.angle_beta   90.00
_cell.angle_gamma   90.00
#
_symmetry.space_group_name_H-M   'P 1'
#
loop_
_entity.id
_entity.type
_entity.pdbx_description
1 polymer ?
#
loop_
_entity_poly.entity_id
_entity_poly.type
_entity_poly.pdbx_seq_one_letter_code
_entity_poly.pdbx_strand_id
1 'polypeptide(L)'
;MITRQNTMELYNRRVKELLPGGVHYNFHLPWEETPIHFVKAEGSRVWDMNGNEYLDLYARFGALIVGHGNREYNESLKETIDRVLSVSHCDMDAEALELIAKYIPSAEMIRFGLSGTEIVQNALRVARAWTGKNRFVRFEGHYHGNADNIMGGRAPRSGEPIPSDFRGDLKGTAGRAANSLESQSYLLPWNDEAALEELLRKKGHEIAAVITEPVCVNGGSVMPAPGYLKKMRALCDEYEVVLIFDEIITGLRMGLGGAQEQFDVRPDLTTLGKAIAGGGVPVSALVGKKEIMQLLVDKKVIHAGTFNGYPLGTAAVKTTLEILSRNQGLAMTEMNEKMCEMQQIIQQEADAIGLPLVIQGPPACSAYHCCSSVLTSPSDYDFEIMSMDIILNHNLSKNGILVSTMSRLYPNISLTAEDVEWFRTKVGKALAETKETYEEIY
;
A
#
# COMPACT_ATOMS: atom_id res chain seq x y z
N MET A 1 22.29 4.08 -37.58
CA MET A 1 20.86 4.10 -37.13
C MET A 1 20.85 3.72 -35.65
N ILE A 2 20.41 4.61 -34.77
CA ILE A 2 20.13 4.26 -33.37
C ILE A 2 18.83 3.48 -33.43
N THR A 3 18.88 2.17 -33.22
CA THR A 3 17.67 1.37 -33.12
C THR A 3 16.93 1.76 -31.84
N ARG A 4 15.60 1.68 -31.81
CA ARG A 4 14.77 2.02 -30.61
C ARG A 4 15.25 1.32 -29.33
N GLN A 5 15.77 0.10 -29.44
CA GLN A 5 16.35 -0.66 -28.33
C GLN A 5 17.55 0.03 -27.64
N ASN A 6 18.35 0.82 -28.40
CA ASN A 6 19.48 1.55 -27.83
C ASN A 6 19.10 2.82 -27.05
N THR A 7 17.87 3.31 -27.16
CA THR A 7 17.49 4.60 -26.57
C THR A 7 17.35 4.50 -25.06
N MET A 8 16.66 3.45 -24.54
CA MET A 8 16.47 3.25 -23.11
C MET A 8 17.79 2.88 -22.43
N GLU A 9 18.62 2.05 -23.06
CA GLU A 9 19.94 1.68 -22.54
C GLU A 9 20.87 2.90 -22.41
N LEU A 10 20.95 3.74 -23.43
CA LEU A 10 21.73 4.98 -23.39
C LEU A 10 21.21 5.95 -22.33
N TYR A 11 19.90 6.06 -22.18
CA TYR A 11 19.27 6.87 -21.13
C TYR A 11 19.63 6.36 -19.75
N ASN A 12 19.50 5.06 -19.51
CA ASN A 12 19.82 4.43 -18.24
C ASN A 12 21.28 4.62 -17.84
N ARG A 13 22.23 4.56 -18.77
CA ARG A 13 23.65 4.86 -18.47
C ARG A 13 23.80 6.26 -17.89
N ARG A 14 23.18 7.27 -18.50
CA ARG A 14 23.23 8.66 -18.03
C ARG A 14 22.56 8.84 -16.67
N VAL A 15 21.44 8.15 -16.44
CA VAL A 15 20.70 8.24 -15.17
C VAL A 15 21.49 7.60 -14.03
N LYS A 16 22.10 6.42 -14.25
CA LYS A 16 22.88 5.70 -13.23
C LYS A 16 24.14 6.44 -12.76
N GLU A 17 24.68 7.37 -13.55
CA GLU A 17 25.80 8.21 -13.16
C GLU A 17 25.45 9.18 -12.00
N LEU A 18 24.20 9.60 -11.90
CA LEU A 18 23.73 10.60 -10.93
C LEU A 18 22.70 10.06 -9.94
N LEU A 19 21.94 9.05 -10.34
CA LEU A 19 20.89 8.44 -9.53
C LEU A 19 21.33 7.06 -9.04
N PRO A 20 21.48 6.86 -7.72
CA PRO A 20 21.90 5.57 -7.17
C PRO A 20 21.00 4.41 -7.65
N GLY A 21 21.62 3.42 -8.34
CA GLY A 21 20.90 2.30 -8.94
C GLY A 21 19.99 2.65 -10.12
N GLY A 22 19.95 3.91 -10.56
CA GLY A 22 19.06 4.38 -11.63
C GLY A 22 17.60 4.53 -11.23
N VAL A 23 17.29 4.42 -9.94
CA VAL A 23 15.92 4.46 -9.38
C VAL A 23 15.86 5.28 -8.09
N HIS A 24 14.66 5.78 -7.74
CA HIS A 24 14.43 6.58 -6.53
C HIS A 24 14.10 5.74 -5.28
N TYR A 25 14.08 4.41 -5.39
CA TYR A 25 13.72 3.49 -4.29
C TYR A 25 14.36 2.11 -4.50
N ASN A 26 14.48 1.33 -3.43
CA ASN A 26 15.15 0.03 -3.46
C ASN A 26 14.22 -1.14 -3.84
N PHE A 27 12.92 -0.91 -3.93
CA PHE A 27 11.93 -1.93 -4.30
C PHE A 27 11.78 -2.01 -5.83
N HIS A 28 12.80 -2.53 -6.50
CA HIS A 28 12.79 -2.85 -7.93
C HIS A 28 13.22 -4.31 -8.12
N LEU A 29 12.88 -4.87 -9.27
CA LEU A 29 13.23 -6.25 -9.56
C LEU A 29 14.77 -6.39 -9.68
N PRO A 30 15.39 -7.39 -9.04
CA PRO A 30 16.86 -7.51 -8.98
C PRO A 30 17.54 -7.66 -10.35
N TRP A 31 16.82 -8.14 -11.35
CA TRP A 31 17.30 -8.31 -12.73
C TRP A 31 16.88 -7.18 -13.69
N GLU A 32 16.12 -6.20 -13.22
CA GLU A 32 15.99 -4.95 -13.96
C GLU A 32 17.33 -4.22 -13.91
N GLU A 33 18.31 -4.72 -14.67
CA GLU A 33 19.56 -3.99 -14.91
C GLU A 33 19.26 -2.60 -15.49
N THR A 34 18.10 -2.45 -16.11
CA THR A 34 17.61 -1.22 -16.73
C THR A 34 16.19 -0.92 -16.33
N PRO A 35 15.95 0.07 -15.44
CA PRO A 35 14.61 0.54 -15.12
C PRO A 35 13.83 0.94 -16.38
N ILE A 36 12.53 0.61 -16.41
CA ILE A 36 11.64 1.01 -17.51
C ILE A 36 11.28 2.48 -17.34
N HIS A 37 11.53 3.29 -18.39
CA HIS A 37 11.16 4.70 -18.42
C HIS A 37 9.98 4.91 -19.35
N PHE A 38 8.90 5.45 -18.81
CA PHE A 38 7.66 5.69 -19.55
C PHE A 38 7.63 7.10 -20.14
N VAL A 39 7.07 7.21 -21.35
CA VAL A 39 6.92 8.47 -22.10
C VAL A 39 5.46 8.84 -22.34
N LYS A 40 4.54 7.89 -22.15
CA LYS A 40 3.10 8.10 -22.27
C LYS A 40 2.38 7.22 -21.25
N ALA A 41 1.27 7.74 -20.72
CA ALA A 41 0.35 6.99 -19.85
C ALA A 41 -1.08 7.47 -20.12
N GLU A 42 -2.05 6.53 -20.25
CA GLU A 42 -3.44 6.82 -20.56
C GLU A 42 -4.35 5.69 -20.07
N GLY A 43 -5.38 6.02 -19.30
CA GLY A 43 -6.30 5.03 -18.72
C GLY A 43 -5.58 4.02 -17.83
N SER A 44 -5.60 2.76 -18.23
CA SER A 44 -4.92 1.63 -17.58
C SER A 44 -3.57 1.28 -18.24
N ARG A 45 -3.11 2.05 -19.24
CA ARG A 45 -1.97 1.70 -20.08
C ARG A 45 -0.81 2.69 -19.96
N VAL A 46 0.41 2.17 -20.12
CA VAL A 46 1.65 2.97 -20.17
C VAL A 46 2.52 2.52 -21.33
N TRP A 47 3.33 3.45 -21.86
CA TRP A 47 4.26 3.20 -22.97
C TRP A 47 5.67 3.62 -22.58
N ASP A 48 6.62 2.73 -22.81
CA ASP A 48 8.03 3.00 -22.54
C ASP A 48 8.73 3.82 -23.66
N MET A 49 9.98 4.19 -23.42
CA MET A 49 10.80 4.93 -24.39
C MET A 49 11.08 4.16 -25.68
N ASN A 50 10.95 2.84 -25.68
CA ASN A 50 11.11 1.99 -26.86
C ASN A 50 9.80 1.83 -27.64
N GLY A 51 8.68 2.32 -27.08
CA GLY A 51 7.33 2.24 -27.65
C GLY A 51 6.60 0.94 -27.31
N ASN A 52 7.08 0.16 -26.35
CA ASN A 52 6.36 -0.99 -25.84
C ASN A 52 5.17 -0.52 -24.98
N GLU A 53 4.05 -1.21 -25.12
CA GLU A 53 2.81 -0.95 -24.38
C GLU A 53 2.64 -1.97 -23.26
N TYR A 54 2.17 -1.49 -22.10
CA TYR A 54 1.92 -2.30 -20.92
C TYR A 54 0.55 -1.99 -20.34
N LEU A 55 -0.15 -3.02 -19.88
CA LEU A 55 -1.26 -2.89 -18.94
C LEU A 55 -0.68 -2.64 -17.54
N ASP A 56 -1.02 -1.51 -16.93
CA ASP A 56 -0.47 -1.10 -15.63
C ASP A 56 -1.34 -1.62 -14.47
N LEU A 57 -0.96 -2.78 -13.93
CA LEU A 57 -1.47 -3.33 -12.67
C LEU A 57 -0.50 -3.09 -11.50
N TYR A 58 0.58 -2.33 -11.70
CA TYR A 58 1.45 -1.83 -10.66
C TYR A 58 0.89 -0.57 -9.99
N ALA A 59 0.30 0.32 -10.79
CA ALA A 59 -0.38 1.54 -10.35
C ALA A 59 0.42 2.34 -9.30
N ARG A 60 1.74 2.40 -9.46
CA ARG A 60 2.66 3.09 -8.52
C ARG A 60 2.45 2.64 -7.06
N PHE A 61 2.60 1.34 -6.80
CA PHE A 61 2.33 0.71 -5.50
C PHE A 61 0.88 0.95 -5.00
N GLY A 62 -0.08 0.95 -5.91
CA GLY A 62 -1.49 1.15 -5.59
C GLY A 62 -1.91 2.59 -5.35
N ALA A 63 -1.08 3.59 -5.69
CA ALA A 63 -1.47 4.99 -5.55
C ALA A 63 -2.45 5.45 -6.63
N LEU A 64 -2.26 5.00 -7.88
CA LEU A 64 -3.14 5.35 -8.99
C LEU A 64 -4.47 4.59 -8.88
N ILE A 65 -5.57 5.32 -8.74
CA ILE A 65 -6.91 4.74 -8.72
C ILE A 65 -7.83 5.35 -9.79
N VAL A 66 -7.65 6.61 -10.16
CA VAL A 66 -8.51 7.29 -11.14
C VAL A 66 -8.12 7.02 -12.60
N GLY A 67 -7.01 6.30 -12.83
CA GLY A 67 -6.46 6.05 -14.15
C GLY A 67 -5.52 7.15 -14.65
N HIS A 68 -4.62 6.79 -15.55
CA HIS A 68 -3.69 7.73 -16.16
C HIS A 68 -4.41 8.73 -17.05
N GLY A 69 -4.01 9.99 -16.96
CA GLY A 69 -4.53 11.02 -17.85
C GLY A 69 -6.02 11.35 -17.65
N ASN A 70 -6.63 10.96 -16.52
CA ASN A 70 -8.02 11.27 -16.24
C ASN A 70 -8.28 12.77 -16.44
N ARG A 71 -9.19 13.09 -17.37
CA ARG A 71 -9.38 14.47 -17.83
C ARG A 71 -9.88 15.38 -16.73
N GLU A 72 -10.91 14.97 -16.02
CA GLU A 72 -11.52 15.77 -14.95
C GLU A 72 -10.52 16.04 -13.82
N TYR A 73 -9.80 14.98 -13.38
CA TYR A 73 -8.75 15.09 -12.39
C TYR A 73 -7.66 16.09 -12.84
N ASN A 74 -7.18 15.96 -14.07
CA ASN A 74 -6.14 16.83 -14.60
C ASN A 74 -6.61 18.30 -14.77
N GLU A 75 -7.86 18.52 -15.18
CA GLU A 75 -8.44 19.86 -15.32
C GLU A 75 -8.56 20.56 -13.95
N SER A 76 -9.03 19.84 -12.92
CA SER A 76 -9.07 20.37 -11.54
C SER A 76 -7.69 20.77 -11.02
N LEU A 77 -6.66 19.95 -11.26
CA LEU A 77 -5.31 20.29 -10.87
C LEU A 77 -4.76 21.51 -11.61
N LYS A 78 -4.99 21.63 -12.92
CA LYS A 78 -4.56 22.78 -13.73
C LYS A 78 -5.23 24.07 -13.25
N GLU A 79 -6.55 24.06 -13.01
CA GLU A 79 -7.25 25.20 -12.44
C GLU A 79 -6.67 25.62 -11.08
N THR A 80 -6.36 24.66 -10.23
CA THR A 80 -5.75 24.92 -8.94
C THR A 80 -4.36 25.56 -9.07
N ILE A 81 -3.54 25.07 -10.03
CA ILE A 81 -2.22 25.63 -10.33
C ILE A 81 -2.34 27.11 -10.75
N ASP A 82 -3.28 27.39 -11.64
CA ASP A 82 -3.46 28.75 -12.18
C ASP A 82 -4.03 29.73 -11.14
N ARG A 83 -4.81 29.23 -10.17
CA ARG A 83 -5.57 30.08 -9.23
C ARG A 83 -4.94 30.25 -7.86
N VAL A 84 -4.52 29.18 -7.19
CA VAL A 84 -4.22 29.22 -5.74
C VAL A 84 -3.01 28.35 -5.31
N LEU A 85 -2.13 27.95 -6.21
CA LEU A 85 -1.06 26.97 -5.94
C LEU A 85 -0.24 27.27 -4.68
N SER A 86 0.08 28.53 -4.41
CA SER A 86 1.10 28.93 -3.41
C SER A 86 0.51 29.49 -2.10
N VAL A 87 -0.80 29.35 -1.86
CA VAL A 87 -1.43 29.79 -0.62
C VAL A 87 -1.45 28.68 0.43
N SER A 88 -1.55 29.05 1.71
CA SER A 88 -1.59 28.09 2.82
C SER A 88 -2.94 27.41 3.03
N HIS A 89 -4.02 28.10 2.64
CA HIS A 89 -5.40 27.64 2.77
C HIS A 89 -6.20 28.07 1.55
N CYS A 90 -7.14 27.24 1.12
CA CYS A 90 -7.99 27.55 -0.03
C CYS A 90 -9.46 27.17 0.23
N ASP A 91 -10.32 27.59 -0.65
CA ASP A 91 -11.76 27.33 -0.61
C ASP A 91 -12.15 25.85 -0.73
N MET A 92 -11.26 25.02 -1.29
CA MET A 92 -11.48 23.58 -1.43
C MET A 92 -11.21 22.78 -0.15
N ASP A 93 -10.61 23.39 0.89
CA ASP A 93 -10.27 22.68 2.13
C ASP A 93 -11.52 22.08 2.80
N ALA A 94 -12.59 22.87 2.92
CA ALA A 94 -13.84 22.39 3.54
C ALA A 94 -14.44 21.22 2.79
N GLU A 95 -14.55 21.30 1.46
CA GLU A 95 -15.14 20.28 0.62
C GLU A 95 -14.35 18.95 0.67
N ALA A 96 -13.02 19.02 0.63
CA ALA A 96 -12.17 17.84 0.75
C ALA A 96 -12.31 17.17 2.13
N LEU A 97 -12.33 17.95 3.20
CA LEU A 97 -12.48 17.45 4.57
C LEU A 97 -13.88 16.86 4.80
N GLU A 98 -14.94 17.50 4.30
CA GLU A 98 -16.31 17.00 4.37
C GLU A 98 -16.49 15.68 3.62
N LEU A 99 -15.86 15.52 2.46
CA LEU A 99 -15.87 14.26 1.71
C LEU A 99 -15.15 13.13 2.46
N ILE A 100 -13.98 13.41 3.07
CA ILE A 100 -13.30 12.41 3.90
C ILE A 100 -14.18 12.05 5.11
N ALA A 101 -14.71 13.04 5.83
CA ALA A 101 -15.54 12.81 7.00
C ALA A 101 -16.84 12.05 6.67
N LYS A 102 -17.38 12.25 5.46
CA LYS A 102 -18.58 11.56 4.98
C LYS A 102 -18.36 10.07 4.76
N TYR A 103 -17.21 9.70 4.22
CA TYR A 103 -16.98 8.32 3.77
C TYR A 103 -16.14 7.49 4.74
N ILE A 104 -15.14 8.07 5.40
CA ILE A 104 -14.24 7.33 6.31
C ILE A 104 -14.85 7.27 7.72
N PRO A 105 -15.25 6.09 8.23
CA PRO A 105 -16.01 5.96 9.49
C PRO A 105 -15.30 6.54 10.73
N SER A 106 -13.97 6.51 10.78
CA SER A 106 -13.17 7.04 11.91
C SER A 106 -12.86 8.54 11.80
N ALA A 107 -13.24 9.23 10.72
CA ALA A 107 -12.83 10.59 10.44
C ALA A 107 -13.71 11.64 11.15
N GLU A 108 -13.51 11.83 12.45
CA GLU A 108 -14.14 12.93 13.20
C GLU A 108 -13.32 14.23 13.12
N MET A 109 -11.99 14.12 13.07
CA MET A 109 -11.06 15.21 12.77
C MET A 109 -9.96 14.73 11.83
N ILE A 110 -9.43 15.67 11.02
CA ILE A 110 -8.52 15.35 9.91
C ILE A 110 -7.33 16.31 9.92
N ARG A 111 -6.14 15.79 9.64
CA ARG A 111 -4.91 16.56 9.36
C ARG A 111 -4.22 16.00 8.14
N PHE A 112 -3.91 16.85 7.17
CA PHE A 112 -3.12 16.46 6.00
C PHE A 112 -1.63 16.45 6.29
N GLY A 113 -0.91 15.56 5.60
CA GLY A 113 0.54 15.48 5.46
C GLY A 113 0.88 15.11 4.02
N LEU A 114 2.14 14.78 3.74
CA LEU A 114 2.60 14.48 2.39
C LEU A 114 2.88 12.99 2.14
N SER A 115 3.41 12.29 3.12
CA SER A 115 3.82 10.89 2.94
C SER A 115 3.25 9.96 4.00
N GLY A 116 3.13 8.66 3.65
CA GLY A 116 2.72 7.63 4.60
C GLY A 116 3.66 7.54 5.80
N THR A 117 4.98 7.61 5.58
CA THR A 117 5.98 7.58 6.67
C THR A 117 5.74 8.70 7.67
N GLU A 118 5.55 9.93 7.18
CA GLU A 118 5.30 11.10 8.03
C GLU A 118 4.02 10.95 8.84
N ILE A 119 2.93 10.57 8.19
CA ILE A 119 1.63 10.53 8.84
C ILE A 119 1.54 9.41 9.88
N VAL A 120 2.19 8.27 9.66
CA VAL A 120 2.32 7.19 10.64
C VAL A 120 3.09 7.66 11.87
N GLN A 121 4.20 8.37 11.70
CA GLN A 121 4.95 8.91 12.84
C GLN A 121 4.13 9.93 13.64
N ASN A 122 3.29 10.72 12.98
CA ASN A 122 2.35 11.62 13.65
C ASN A 122 1.26 10.85 14.42
N ALA A 123 0.70 9.78 13.84
CA ALA A 123 -0.26 8.92 14.52
C ALA A 123 0.31 8.31 15.80
N LEU A 124 1.53 7.76 15.74
CA LEU A 124 2.23 7.21 16.90
C LEU A 124 2.53 8.28 17.97
N ARG A 125 2.89 9.50 17.54
CA ARG A 125 3.14 10.61 18.46
C ARG A 125 1.86 11.03 19.19
N VAL A 126 0.75 11.12 18.47
CA VAL A 126 -0.58 11.41 19.04
C VAL A 126 -1.00 10.33 20.03
N ALA A 127 -0.85 9.05 19.66
CA ALA A 127 -1.17 7.93 20.54
C ALA A 127 -0.35 7.93 21.84
N ARG A 128 0.95 8.21 21.74
CA ARG A 128 1.82 8.34 22.93
C ARG A 128 1.40 9.51 23.84
N ALA A 129 1.07 10.65 23.25
CA ALA A 129 0.63 11.81 24.01
C ALA A 129 -0.74 11.59 24.66
N TRP A 130 -1.64 10.83 24.02
CA TRP A 130 -2.94 10.48 24.56
C TRP A 130 -2.85 9.54 25.74
N THR A 131 -2.08 8.47 25.61
CA THR A 131 -2.00 7.40 26.59
C THR A 131 -0.96 7.64 27.70
N GLY A 132 0.01 8.51 27.47
CA GLY A 132 1.19 8.67 28.32
C GLY A 132 2.18 7.50 28.25
N LYS A 133 1.92 6.52 27.38
CA LYS A 133 2.75 5.31 27.18
C LYS A 133 3.71 5.51 26.02
N ASN A 134 4.75 4.66 25.89
CA ASN A 134 5.83 4.90 24.93
C ASN A 134 5.90 3.92 23.77
N ARG A 135 5.62 2.63 24.01
CA ARG A 135 5.81 1.56 23.02
C ARG A 135 4.59 1.39 22.14
N PHE A 136 4.76 0.70 21.05
CA PHE A 136 3.66 0.29 20.18
C PHE A 136 3.86 -1.15 19.68
N VAL A 137 2.76 -1.77 19.24
CA VAL A 137 2.75 -3.08 18.60
C VAL A 137 2.61 -2.89 17.10
N ARG A 138 3.36 -3.67 16.33
CA ARG A 138 3.24 -3.83 14.89
C ARG A 138 3.34 -5.30 14.50
N PHE A 139 3.03 -5.63 13.26
CA PHE A 139 2.95 -7.03 12.81
C PHE A 139 3.94 -7.32 11.69
N GLU A 140 4.39 -8.58 11.61
CA GLU A 140 5.24 -9.08 10.54
C GLU A 140 4.57 -8.90 9.17
N GLY A 141 5.36 -8.59 8.16
CA GLY A 141 4.88 -8.36 6.79
C GLY A 141 4.24 -7.00 6.54
N HIS A 142 3.88 -6.26 7.59
CA HIS A 142 3.32 -4.92 7.45
C HIS A 142 4.39 -3.88 7.12
N TYR A 143 4.00 -2.88 6.31
CA TYR A 143 4.86 -1.76 5.97
C TYR A 143 4.21 -0.44 6.36
N HIS A 144 4.82 0.25 7.31
CA HIS A 144 4.32 1.52 7.87
C HIS A 144 5.27 2.70 7.60
N GLY A 145 6.00 2.64 6.49
CA GLY A 145 6.99 3.65 6.13
C GLY A 145 8.42 3.25 6.49
N ASN A 146 9.38 4.15 6.20
CA ASN A 146 10.81 3.89 6.27
C ASN A 146 11.52 4.60 7.44
N ALA A 147 10.78 4.94 8.50
CA ALA A 147 11.41 5.49 9.72
C ALA A 147 12.10 4.39 10.54
N ASP A 148 13.20 4.76 11.23
CA ASP A 148 14.07 3.84 11.98
C ASP A 148 13.34 2.98 13.01
N ASN A 149 12.29 3.52 13.64
CA ASN A 149 11.56 2.89 14.73
C ASN A 149 10.47 1.91 14.29
N ILE A 150 10.26 1.73 12.97
CA ILE A 150 9.13 0.94 12.47
C ILE A 150 9.46 0.03 11.29
N MET A 151 10.56 0.30 10.57
CA MET A 151 10.94 -0.47 9.40
C MET A 151 11.74 -1.72 9.76
N GLY A 152 11.40 -2.86 9.13
CA GLY A 152 12.15 -4.11 9.25
C GLY A 152 11.80 -4.94 10.49
N GLY A 153 12.52 -6.03 10.66
CA GLY A 153 12.29 -7.00 11.72
C GLY A 153 11.53 -8.23 11.26
N ARG A 154 11.77 -9.35 11.93
CA ARG A 154 11.07 -10.61 11.75
C ARG A 154 10.39 -10.99 13.06
N ALA A 155 9.14 -11.40 13.01
CA ALA A 155 8.44 -11.87 14.20
C ALA A 155 9.05 -13.18 14.73
N PRO A 156 8.94 -13.44 16.04
CA PRO A 156 9.24 -14.75 16.58
C PRO A 156 8.28 -15.78 16.00
N ARG A 157 8.74 -17.02 15.87
CA ARG A 157 7.85 -18.12 15.49
C ARG A 157 6.88 -18.42 16.65
N SER A 158 5.74 -19.03 16.32
CA SER A 158 4.75 -19.45 17.31
C SER A 158 5.41 -20.24 18.44
N GLY A 159 5.16 -19.86 19.70
CA GLY A 159 5.73 -20.47 20.90
C GLY A 159 7.14 -19.98 21.30
N GLU A 160 7.79 -19.14 20.50
CA GLU A 160 9.02 -18.48 20.91
C GLU A 160 8.73 -17.26 21.79
N PRO A 161 9.59 -16.94 22.79
CA PRO A 161 9.44 -15.71 23.55
C PRO A 161 9.51 -14.51 22.60
N ILE A 162 8.67 -13.51 22.85
CA ILE A 162 8.73 -12.25 22.09
C ILE A 162 10.12 -11.63 22.32
N PRO A 163 11.00 -11.58 21.30
CA PRO A 163 12.37 -11.16 21.52
C PRO A 163 12.39 -9.67 21.87
N SER A 164 13.27 -9.33 22.81
CA SER A 164 13.65 -7.94 23.07
C SER A 164 14.59 -7.39 22.01
N ASP A 165 15.27 -8.30 21.28
CA ASP A 165 16.20 -7.98 20.22
C ASP A 165 15.65 -8.41 18.86
N PHE A 166 15.49 -7.47 17.98
CA PHE A 166 15.13 -7.72 16.60
C PHE A 166 16.35 -8.21 15.83
N ARG A 167 16.36 -9.49 15.49
CA ARG A 167 17.19 -10.00 14.42
C ARG A 167 16.46 -9.89 13.07
N GLY A 168 15.99 -8.66 12.78
CA GLY A 168 15.45 -8.36 11.47
C GLY A 168 16.53 -8.38 10.40
N ASP A 169 16.14 -8.38 9.14
CA ASP A 169 17.09 -8.18 8.05
C ASP A 169 17.82 -6.84 8.21
N LEU A 170 18.99 -6.91 8.80
CA LEU A 170 19.83 -5.75 9.02
C LEU A 170 20.46 -5.20 7.74
N LYS A 171 20.45 -5.96 6.64
CA LYS A 171 21.02 -5.49 5.36
C LYS A 171 20.24 -4.30 4.80
N GLY A 172 18.91 -4.37 4.83
CA GLY A 172 18.05 -3.26 4.40
C GLY A 172 17.96 -2.11 5.40
N THR A 173 18.57 -2.24 6.57
CA THR A 173 18.47 -1.26 7.66
C THR A 173 19.81 -0.74 8.14
N ALA A 174 20.89 -0.97 7.39
CA ALA A 174 22.20 -0.39 7.67
C ALA A 174 22.10 1.15 7.77
N GLY A 175 22.71 1.70 8.81
CA GLY A 175 22.61 3.15 9.12
C GLY A 175 21.45 3.54 10.02
N ARG A 176 20.53 2.64 10.35
CA ARG A 176 19.48 2.88 11.34
C ARG A 176 20.11 3.12 12.73
N ALA A 177 19.48 4.03 13.49
CA ALA A 177 19.90 4.27 14.87
C ALA A 177 19.86 2.99 15.70
N ALA A 178 20.88 2.74 16.50
CA ALA A 178 20.96 1.56 17.36
C ALA A 178 19.76 1.49 18.30
N ASN A 179 19.23 0.28 18.51
CA ASN A 179 18.10 0.01 19.41
C ASN A 179 16.79 0.75 19.08
N SER A 180 16.67 1.35 17.87
CA SER A 180 15.48 2.14 17.52
C SER A 180 14.20 1.32 17.43
N LEU A 181 14.28 0.04 16.99
CA LEU A 181 13.12 -0.87 16.98
C LEU A 181 12.84 -1.43 18.38
N GLU A 182 13.86 -2.01 19.01
CA GLU A 182 13.76 -2.70 20.29
C GLU A 182 13.28 -1.79 21.42
N SER A 183 13.66 -0.53 21.37
CA SER A 183 13.26 0.44 22.40
C SER A 183 11.84 0.98 22.22
N GLN A 184 11.27 0.88 21.03
CA GLN A 184 10.02 1.56 20.70
C GLN A 184 8.87 0.62 20.30
N SER A 185 9.13 -0.58 19.75
CA SER A 185 8.08 -1.45 19.26
C SER A 185 8.19 -2.90 19.72
N TYR A 186 7.06 -3.56 19.73
CA TYR A 186 6.92 -5.01 19.76
C TYR A 186 6.47 -5.47 18.38
N LEU A 187 7.07 -6.56 17.86
CA LEU A 187 6.70 -7.18 16.60
C LEU A 187 6.03 -8.52 16.86
N LEU A 188 4.81 -8.68 16.40
CA LEU A 188 4.04 -9.91 16.54
C LEU A 188 3.81 -10.58 15.18
N PRO A 189 3.57 -11.91 15.17
CA PRO A 189 3.03 -12.59 14.02
C PRO A 189 1.65 -12.01 13.65
N TRP A 190 1.37 -11.91 12.35
CA TRP A 190 0.03 -11.58 11.87
C TRP A 190 -0.94 -12.75 12.07
N ASN A 191 -2.19 -12.46 12.39
CA ASN A 191 -3.23 -13.45 12.68
C ASN A 191 -3.01 -14.30 13.95
N ASP A 192 -2.07 -13.95 14.81
CA ASP A 192 -1.87 -14.60 16.11
C ASP A 192 -2.57 -13.80 17.22
N GLU A 193 -3.85 -14.15 17.46
CA GLU A 193 -4.67 -13.53 18.50
C GLU A 193 -4.10 -13.76 19.91
N ALA A 194 -3.61 -14.98 20.17
CA ALA A 194 -3.07 -15.35 21.47
C ALA A 194 -1.80 -14.56 21.82
N ALA A 195 -0.92 -14.36 20.84
CA ALA A 195 0.28 -13.55 21.04
C ALA A 195 -0.06 -12.09 21.36
N LEU A 196 -1.06 -11.50 20.68
CA LEU A 196 -1.51 -10.14 20.95
C LEU A 196 -2.12 -10.01 22.34
N GLU A 197 -3.01 -10.92 22.73
CA GLU A 197 -3.64 -10.93 24.06
C GLU A 197 -2.61 -11.10 25.17
N GLU A 198 -1.68 -12.05 25.01
CA GLU A 198 -0.60 -12.26 25.98
C GLU A 198 0.31 -11.04 26.15
N LEU A 199 0.69 -10.40 25.04
CA LEU A 199 1.51 -9.20 25.07
C LEU A 199 0.79 -8.06 25.79
N LEU A 200 -0.46 -7.77 25.45
CA LEU A 200 -1.23 -6.69 26.06
C LEU A 200 -1.48 -6.96 27.55
N ARG A 201 -1.77 -8.20 27.93
CA ARG A 201 -1.90 -8.59 29.34
C ARG A 201 -0.62 -8.35 30.14
N LYS A 202 0.56 -8.64 29.57
CA LYS A 202 1.85 -8.48 30.25
C LYS A 202 2.39 -7.04 30.19
N LYS A 203 2.18 -6.34 29.10
CA LYS A 203 2.87 -5.09 28.72
C LYS A 203 1.95 -3.92 28.35
N GLY A 204 0.63 -4.09 28.44
CA GLY A 204 -0.33 -3.05 28.05
C GLY A 204 -0.11 -1.72 28.77
N HIS A 205 0.47 -1.74 29.98
CA HIS A 205 0.80 -0.52 30.75
C HIS A 205 1.88 0.36 30.09
N GLU A 206 2.69 -0.16 29.18
CA GLU A 206 3.73 0.61 28.45
C GLU A 206 3.41 0.79 26.96
N ILE A 207 2.34 0.13 26.43
CA ILE A 207 1.97 0.16 25.01
C ILE A 207 0.97 1.29 24.76
N ALA A 208 1.37 2.26 23.93
CA ALA A 208 0.56 3.39 23.51
C ALA A 208 -0.41 3.02 22.38
N ALA A 209 0.03 2.18 21.45
CA ALA A 209 -0.74 1.86 20.26
C ALA A 209 -0.50 0.44 19.76
N VAL A 210 -1.51 -0.10 19.07
CA VAL A 210 -1.39 -1.21 18.11
C VAL A 210 -1.61 -0.59 16.74
N ILE A 211 -0.62 -0.72 15.82
CA ILE A 211 -0.74 -0.28 14.43
C ILE A 211 -0.78 -1.50 13.51
N THR A 212 -1.73 -1.51 12.58
CA THR A 212 -1.92 -2.63 11.65
C THR A 212 -2.41 -2.16 10.28
N GLU A 213 -1.95 -2.81 9.21
CA GLU A 213 -2.70 -2.86 7.96
C GLU A 213 -3.93 -3.77 8.21
N PRO A 214 -5.17 -3.36 7.92
CA PRO A 214 -6.34 -4.22 8.13
C PRO A 214 -6.34 -5.48 7.25
N VAL A 215 -5.71 -5.41 6.10
CA VAL A 215 -5.28 -6.52 5.25
C VAL A 215 -3.77 -6.39 5.12
N CYS A 216 -3.02 -7.43 5.38
CA CYS A 216 -1.56 -7.40 5.24
C CYS A 216 -1.16 -7.41 3.76
N VAL A 217 -1.40 -6.28 3.07
CA VAL A 217 -1.14 -6.16 1.63
C VAL A 217 0.35 -6.25 1.34
N ASN A 218 1.17 -5.60 2.18
CA ASN A 218 2.61 -5.61 2.00
C ASN A 218 3.25 -6.98 2.26
N GLY A 219 2.63 -7.82 3.08
CA GLY A 219 3.07 -9.19 3.36
C GLY A 219 2.40 -10.27 2.50
N GLY A 220 1.96 -9.93 1.27
CA GLY A 220 1.39 -10.89 0.34
C GLY A 220 -0.15 -10.87 0.26
N SER A 221 -0.77 -9.77 0.62
CA SER A 221 -2.23 -9.59 0.68
C SER A 221 -2.94 -10.62 1.55
N VAL A 222 -2.32 -10.96 2.68
CA VAL A 222 -2.86 -11.92 3.66
C VAL A 222 -4.04 -11.29 4.38
N MET A 223 -5.21 -11.95 4.26
CA MET A 223 -6.44 -11.50 4.91
C MET A 223 -6.37 -11.65 6.43
N PRO A 224 -7.04 -10.79 7.20
CA PRO A 224 -7.20 -11.04 8.63
C PRO A 224 -8.03 -12.31 8.85
N ALA A 225 -7.65 -13.12 9.82
CA ALA A 225 -8.45 -14.27 10.24
C ALA A 225 -9.86 -13.82 10.69
N PRO A 226 -10.89 -14.64 10.49
CA PRO A 226 -12.26 -14.29 10.90
C PRO A 226 -12.32 -13.83 12.34
N GLY A 227 -12.80 -12.61 12.58
CA GLY A 227 -12.93 -12.03 13.93
C GLY A 227 -11.67 -11.38 14.49
N TYR A 228 -10.50 -11.59 13.91
CA TYR A 228 -9.21 -11.09 14.44
C TYR A 228 -9.19 -9.57 14.68
N LEU A 229 -9.65 -8.77 13.71
CA LEU A 229 -9.69 -7.31 13.88
C LEU A 229 -10.69 -6.86 14.95
N LYS A 230 -11.83 -7.55 15.09
CA LYS A 230 -12.81 -7.26 16.16
C LYS A 230 -12.22 -7.61 17.55
N LYS A 231 -11.51 -8.71 17.67
CA LYS A 231 -10.80 -9.08 18.91
C LYS A 231 -9.68 -8.07 19.21
N MET A 232 -8.91 -7.65 18.20
CA MET A 232 -7.88 -6.62 18.36
C MET A 232 -8.49 -5.30 18.87
N ARG A 233 -9.65 -4.87 18.35
CA ARG A 233 -10.36 -3.70 18.85
C ARG A 233 -10.75 -3.87 20.32
N ALA A 234 -11.36 -5.00 20.68
CA ALA A 234 -11.77 -5.28 22.05
C ALA A 234 -10.58 -5.29 23.03
N LEU A 235 -9.46 -5.90 22.65
CA LEU A 235 -8.24 -5.89 23.46
C LEU A 235 -7.66 -4.47 23.61
N CYS A 236 -7.66 -3.67 22.54
CA CYS A 236 -7.21 -2.28 22.64
C CYS A 236 -8.08 -1.46 23.59
N ASP A 237 -9.40 -1.69 23.58
CA ASP A 237 -10.32 -1.03 24.53
C ASP A 237 -10.07 -1.47 25.97
N GLU A 238 -9.89 -2.77 26.21
CA GLU A 238 -9.64 -3.34 27.55
C GLU A 238 -8.36 -2.81 28.19
N TYR A 239 -7.29 -2.66 27.38
CA TYR A 239 -5.97 -2.23 27.88
C TYR A 239 -5.67 -0.74 27.71
N GLU A 240 -6.66 0.05 27.28
CA GLU A 240 -6.54 1.49 27.03
C GLU A 240 -5.35 1.79 26.07
N VAL A 241 -5.33 1.08 24.94
CA VAL A 241 -4.34 1.19 23.87
C VAL A 241 -5.01 1.75 22.63
N VAL A 242 -4.37 2.72 21.95
CA VAL A 242 -4.90 3.29 20.72
C VAL A 242 -4.78 2.29 19.59
N LEU A 243 -5.89 1.96 18.92
CA LEU A 243 -5.87 1.19 17.68
C LEU A 243 -5.69 2.11 16.49
N ILE A 244 -4.63 1.88 15.71
CA ILE A 244 -4.33 2.61 14.48
C ILE A 244 -4.49 1.67 13.29
N PHE A 245 -5.42 1.98 12.38
CA PHE A 245 -5.46 1.32 11.07
C PHE A 245 -4.59 2.09 10.08
N ASP A 246 -3.58 1.43 9.56
CA ASP A 246 -2.83 1.92 8.41
C ASP A 246 -3.58 1.55 7.13
N GLU A 247 -4.39 2.48 6.67
CA GLU A 247 -5.16 2.37 5.43
C GLU A 247 -4.53 3.14 4.27
N ILE A 248 -3.23 3.28 4.27
CA ILE A 248 -2.49 3.90 3.16
C ILE A 248 -2.74 3.16 1.84
N ILE A 249 -2.91 1.83 1.87
CA ILE A 249 -3.29 1.05 0.70
C ILE A 249 -4.80 0.81 0.67
N THR A 250 -5.36 0.25 1.74
CA THR A 250 -6.74 -0.22 1.77
C THR A 250 -7.79 0.89 1.72
N GLY A 251 -7.47 2.09 2.15
CA GLY A 251 -8.37 3.22 2.34
C GLY A 251 -9.47 3.34 1.28
N LEU A 252 -9.19 3.90 0.11
CA LEU A 252 -10.16 3.99 -0.98
C LEU A 252 -10.16 2.76 -1.91
N ARG A 253 -9.22 1.82 -1.75
CA ARG A 253 -9.20 0.62 -2.60
C ARG A 253 -10.23 -0.40 -2.20
N MET A 254 -10.50 -0.55 -0.92
CA MET A 254 -11.51 -1.48 -0.41
C MET A 254 -12.93 -0.86 -0.31
N GLY A 255 -13.18 0.25 -0.99
CA GLY A 255 -14.44 0.97 -0.93
C GLY A 255 -14.24 2.39 -0.41
N LEU A 256 -15.27 3.21 -0.46
CA LEU A 256 -15.21 4.61 -0.02
C LEU A 256 -14.90 4.72 1.49
N GLY A 257 -15.39 3.79 2.30
CA GLY A 257 -15.12 3.72 3.74
C GLY A 257 -13.87 2.91 4.12
N GLY A 258 -13.15 2.37 3.12
CA GLY A 258 -11.96 1.57 3.35
C GLY A 258 -12.20 0.22 4.00
N ALA A 259 -11.15 -0.39 4.51
CA ALA A 259 -11.22 -1.69 5.18
C ALA A 259 -12.00 -1.62 6.50
N GLN A 260 -11.97 -0.50 7.20
CA GLN A 260 -12.70 -0.31 8.46
C GLN A 260 -14.23 -0.46 8.28
N GLU A 261 -14.77 -0.02 7.14
CA GLU A 261 -16.19 -0.23 6.80
C GLU A 261 -16.46 -1.70 6.47
N GLN A 262 -15.62 -2.33 5.63
CA GLN A 262 -15.83 -3.72 5.22
C GLN A 262 -15.74 -4.73 6.37
N PHE A 263 -14.82 -4.51 7.32
CA PHE A 263 -14.66 -5.39 8.49
C PHE A 263 -15.55 -4.99 9.67
N ASP A 264 -16.29 -3.89 9.57
CA ASP A 264 -17.10 -3.33 10.66
C ASP A 264 -16.28 -3.18 11.95
N VAL A 265 -15.09 -2.54 11.82
CA VAL A 265 -14.18 -2.24 12.93
C VAL A 265 -13.71 -0.80 12.83
N ARG A 266 -14.05 0.02 13.80
CA ARG A 266 -13.67 1.43 13.86
C ARG A 266 -12.40 1.60 14.71
N PRO A 267 -11.26 1.99 14.12
CA PRO A 267 -10.05 2.32 14.88
C PRO A 267 -10.18 3.69 15.57
N ASP A 268 -9.26 3.98 16.48
CA ASP A 268 -9.16 5.30 17.12
C ASP A 268 -8.53 6.33 16.18
N LEU A 269 -7.54 5.89 15.41
CA LEU A 269 -6.82 6.69 14.40
C LEU A 269 -6.70 5.88 13.12
N THR A 270 -6.74 6.56 11.98
CA THR A 270 -6.46 5.97 10.66
C THR A 270 -5.47 6.82 9.90
N THR A 271 -4.49 6.17 9.25
CA THR A 271 -3.61 6.83 8.29
C THR A 271 -4.08 6.55 6.87
N LEU A 272 -4.22 7.61 6.07
CA LEU A 272 -4.64 7.56 4.67
C LEU A 272 -3.53 8.10 3.76
N GLY A 273 -3.47 7.64 2.52
CA GLY A 273 -2.49 8.09 1.54
C GLY A 273 -2.75 7.49 0.17
N LYS A 274 -1.73 7.46 -0.69
CA LYS A 274 -1.81 6.83 -2.03
C LYS A 274 -3.08 7.21 -2.80
N ALA A 275 -4.05 6.29 -2.87
CA ALA A 275 -5.28 6.44 -3.63
C ALA A 275 -6.14 7.64 -3.20
N ILE A 276 -5.98 8.18 -1.98
CA ILE A 276 -6.78 9.32 -1.51
C ILE A 276 -6.64 10.56 -2.40
N ALA A 277 -5.48 10.70 -3.06
CA ALA A 277 -5.20 11.79 -3.99
C ALA A 277 -5.14 11.32 -5.45
N GLY A 278 -5.81 10.22 -5.80
CA GLY A 278 -5.94 9.70 -7.17
C GLY A 278 -4.66 9.11 -7.78
N GLY A 279 -3.50 9.34 -7.16
CA GLY A 279 -2.18 8.87 -7.60
C GLY A 279 -1.32 9.92 -8.31
N GLY A 280 -1.85 11.12 -8.56
CA GLY A 280 -1.13 12.18 -9.30
C GLY A 280 -0.21 13.04 -8.42
N VAL A 281 -0.56 13.26 -7.16
CA VAL A 281 0.17 14.13 -6.24
C VAL A 281 0.36 13.49 -4.87
N PRO A 282 1.44 13.83 -4.13
CA PRO A 282 1.69 13.28 -2.80
C PRO A 282 0.75 13.90 -1.77
N VAL A 283 -0.07 13.08 -1.13
CA VAL A 283 -0.92 13.46 0.02
C VAL A 283 -1.02 12.29 0.96
N SER A 284 -1.06 12.58 2.24
CA SER A 284 -1.46 11.67 3.31
C SER A 284 -2.38 12.40 4.30
N ALA A 285 -3.13 11.65 5.10
CA ALA A 285 -3.97 12.23 6.13
C ALA A 285 -3.95 11.36 7.40
N LEU A 286 -3.93 12.00 8.55
CA LEU A 286 -4.28 11.42 9.83
C LEU A 286 -5.72 11.79 10.12
N VAL A 287 -6.56 10.80 10.32
CA VAL A 287 -7.95 10.98 10.74
C VAL A 287 -8.21 10.20 12.03
N GLY A 288 -9.15 10.63 12.84
CA GLY A 288 -9.45 9.92 14.06
C GLY A 288 -10.44 10.60 14.98
N LYS A 289 -10.65 9.98 16.14
CA LYS A 289 -11.56 10.46 17.18
C LYS A 289 -11.23 11.89 17.58
N LYS A 290 -12.25 12.74 17.68
CA LYS A 290 -12.12 14.16 18.01
C LYS A 290 -11.35 14.40 19.30
N GLU A 291 -11.63 13.63 20.34
CA GLU A 291 -10.98 13.77 21.64
C GLU A 291 -9.46 13.52 21.59
N ILE A 292 -9.02 12.54 20.77
CA ILE A 292 -7.60 12.23 20.58
C ILE A 292 -6.94 13.28 19.70
N MET A 293 -7.57 13.66 18.60
CA MET A 293 -7.06 14.66 17.66
C MET A 293 -7.03 16.07 18.25
N GLN A 294 -7.80 16.33 19.31
CA GLN A 294 -7.78 17.60 20.06
C GLN A 294 -6.38 17.96 20.61
N LEU A 295 -5.53 16.96 20.85
CA LEU A 295 -4.14 17.16 21.28
C LEU A 295 -3.32 18.01 20.27
N LEU A 296 -3.67 17.96 19.00
CA LEU A 296 -3.05 18.79 17.95
C LEU A 296 -3.54 20.24 18.02
N VAL A 297 -4.81 20.45 18.37
CA VAL A 297 -5.41 21.78 18.55
C VAL A 297 -4.82 22.45 19.80
N ASP A 298 -4.70 21.70 20.88
CA ASP A 298 -4.15 22.14 22.17
C ASP A 298 -2.63 22.33 22.15
N LYS A 299 -1.98 22.06 21.01
CA LYS A 299 -0.53 22.12 20.82
C LYS A 299 0.27 21.21 21.78
N LYS A 300 -0.37 20.17 22.32
CA LYS A 300 0.31 19.12 23.10
C LYS A 300 1.13 18.18 22.22
N VAL A 301 0.73 18.07 20.95
CA VAL A 301 1.47 17.36 19.91
C VAL A 301 1.73 18.33 18.76
N ILE A 302 2.97 18.40 18.31
CA ILE A 302 3.36 19.20 17.15
C ILE A 302 3.16 18.38 15.88
N HIS A 303 2.37 18.92 14.96
CA HIS A 303 2.26 18.47 13.57
C HIS A 303 2.60 19.64 12.66
N ALA A 304 3.76 19.62 12.05
CA ALA A 304 4.29 20.69 11.22
C ALA A 304 4.77 20.14 9.87
N GLY A 305 4.60 20.93 8.83
CA GLY A 305 5.04 20.64 7.46
C GLY A 305 4.64 21.79 6.55
N THR A 306 5.60 22.33 5.79
CA THR A 306 5.39 23.49 4.92
C THR A 306 4.26 23.28 3.91
N PHE A 307 4.12 22.05 3.42
CA PHE A 307 3.15 21.70 2.39
C PHE A 307 1.95 20.90 2.92
N ASN A 308 1.74 20.83 4.23
CA ASN A 308 0.58 20.14 4.77
C ASN A 308 -0.71 20.87 4.37
N GLY A 309 -1.60 20.17 3.66
CA GLY A 309 -2.84 20.76 3.16
C GLY A 309 -2.63 21.80 2.04
N TYR A 310 -1.57 21.67 1.24
CA TYR A 310 -1.36 22.56 0.09
C TYR A 310 -2.48 22.39 -0.94
N PRO A 311 -2.86 23.47 -1.66
CA PRO A 311 -4.06 23.48 -2.49
C PRO A 311 -4.14 22.39 -3.54
N LEU A 312 -3.01 22.09 -4.20
CA LEU A 312 -2.98 21.02 -5.22
C LEU A 312 -3.29 19.63 -4.62
N GLY A 313 -2.81 19.38 -3.39
CA GLY A 313 -3.12 18.15 -2.67
C GLY A 313 -4.60 18.08 -2.26
N THR A 314 -5.15 19.19 -1.76
CA THR A 314 -6.56 19.30 -1.37
C THR A 314 -7.49 19.12 -2.57
N ALA A 315 -7.19 19.76 -3.70
CA ALA A 315 -7.93 19.60 -4.96
C ALA A 315 -7.90 18.15 -5.46
N ALA A 316 -6.75 17.50 -5.39
CA ALA A 316 -6.59 16.11 -5.77
C ALA A 316 -7.48 15.17 -4.92
N VAL A 317 -7.50 15.38 -3.59
CA VAL A 317 -8.35 14.60 -2.67
C VAL A 317 -9.82 14.83 -2.97
N LYS A 318 -10.25 16.09 -3.07
CA LYS A 318 -11.63 16.45 -3.41
C LYS A 318 -12.07 15.77 -4.70
N THR A 319 -11.34 16.01 -5.79
CA THR A 319 -11.72 15.50 -7.12
C THR A 319 -11.69 13.97 -7.16
N THR A 320 -10.73 13.33 -6.49
CA THR A 320 -10.69 11.86 -6.40
C THR A 320 -11.94 11.30 -5.73
N LEU A 321 -12.32 11.85 -4.57
CA LEU A 321 -13.51 11.40 -3.84
C LEU A 321 -14.80 11.69 -4.61
N GLU A 322 -14.91 12.83 -5.30
CA GLU A 322 -16.03 13.15 -6.18
C GLU A 322 -16.17 12.14 -7.33
N ILE A 323 -15.06 11.80 -8.01
CA ILE A 323 -15.06 10.80 -9.09
C ILE A 323 -15.48 9.43 -8.56
N LEU A 324 -14.85 8.97 -7.47
CA LEU A 324 -15.06 7.63 -6.95
C LEU A 324 -16.44 7.44 -6.32
N SER A 325 -17.04 8.49 -5.76
CA SER A 325 -18.34 8.39 -5.07
C SER A 325 -19.54 8.50 -5.99
N ARG A 326 -19.36 8.83 -7.26
CA ARG A 326 -20.48 8.91 -8.23
C ARG A 326 -21.23 7.60 -8.35
N ASN A 327 -22.53 7.69 -8.48
CA ASN A 327 -23.41 6.54 -8.61
C ASN A 327 -23.12 5.47 -7.53
N GLN A 328 -22.93 5.91 -6.29
CA GLN A 328 -22.64 5.03 -5.14
C GLN A 328 -21.36 4.18 -5.31
N GLY A 329 -20.34 4.71 -5.98
CA GLY A 329 -19.08 4.00 -6.18
C GLY A 329 -19.08 3.00 -7.35
N LEU A 330 -20.00 3.13 -8.30
CA LEU A 330 -20.16 2.21 -9.43
C LEU A 330 -18.82 1.94 -10.15
N ALA A 331 -18.02 2.98 -10.41
CA ALA A 331 -16.72 2.81 -11.08
C ALA A 331 -15.75 1.90 -10.30
N MET A 332 -15.80 1.90 -8.97
CA MET A 332 -15.01 1.01 -8.13
C MET A 332 -15.55 -0.43 -8.17
N THR A 333 -16.87 -0.59 -8.23
CA THR A 333 -17.51 -1.90 -8.39
C THR A 333 -17.11 -2.52 -9.72
N GLU A 334 -17.24 -1.79 -10.82
CA GLU A 334 -16.85 -2.26 -12.16
C GLU A 334 -15.34 -2.56 -12.27
N MET A 335 -14.50 -1.77 -11.62
CA MET A 335 -13.06 -2.04 -11.51
C MET A 335 -12.79 -3.39 -10.81
N ASN A 336 -13.47 -3.64 -9.69
CA ASN A 336 -13.32 -4.88 -8.94
C ASN A 336 -13.86 -6.09 -9.72
N GLU A 337 -14.97 -5.97 -10.43
CA GLU A 337 -15.52 -7.04 -11.28
C GLU A 337 -14.52 -7.44 -12.37
N LYS A 338 -13.94 -6.47 -13.08
CA LYS A 338 -12.91 -6.74 -14.10
C LYS A 338 -11.65 -7.37 -13.48
N MET A 339 -11.26 -6.91 -12.29
CA MET A 339 -10.11 -7.51 -11.61
C MET A 339 -10.40 -8.94 -11.16
N CYS A 340 -11.61 -9.24 -10.66
CA CYS A 340 -12.04 -10.62 -10.38
C CYS A 340 -11.98 -11.50 -11.63
N GLU A 341 -12.39 -11.00 -12.79
CA GLU A 341 -12.28 -11.73 -14.06
C GLU A 341 -10.82 -12.00 -14.42
N MET A 342 -9.93 -11.02 -14.30
CA MET A 342 -8.48 -11.22 -14.51
C MET A 342 -7.88 -12.24 -13.53
N GLN A 343 -8.30 -12.24 -12.27
CA GLN A 343 -7.89 -13.25 -11.28
C GLN A 343 -8.34 -14.65 -11.67
N GLN A 344 -9.55 -14.80 -12.18
CA GLN A 344 -10.04 -16.10 -12.68
C GLN A 344 -9.27 -16.57 -13.92
N ILE A 345 -8.95 -15.65 -14.83
CA ILE A 345 -8.17 -15.95 -16.03
C ILE A 345 -6.78 -16.49 -15.66
N ILE A 346 -6.02 -15.76 -14.83
CA ILE A 346 -4.66 -16.20 -14.46
C ILE A 346 -4.67 -17.52 -13.69
N GLN A 347 -5.68 -17.74 -12.83
CA GLN A 347 -5.82 -19.01 -12.11
C GLN A 347 -6.12 -20.16 -13.09
N GLN A 348 -7.07 -19.98 -14.01
CA GLN A 348 -7.44 -21.01 -15.01
C GLN A 348 -6.26 -21.37 -15.93
N GLU A 349 -5.51 -20.36 -16.38
CA GLU A 349 -4.33 -20.58 -17.22
C GLU A 349 -3.20 -21.31 -16.46
N ALA A 350 -2.98 -20.97 -15.18
CA ALA A 350 -2.02 -21.67 -14.34
C ALA A 350 -2.43 -23.12 -14.08
N ASP A 351 -3.70 -23.36 -13.76
CA ASP A 351 -4.26 -24.70 -13.53
C ASP A 351 -4.16 -25.58 -14.79
N ALA A 352 -4.44 -25.01 -15.97
CA ALA A 352 -4.40 -25.72 -17.25
C ALA A 352 -3.01 -26.26 -17.61
N ILE A 353 -1.96 -25.57 -17.16
CA ILE A 353 -0.58 -26.01 -17.37
C ILE A 353 0.01 -26.73 -16.15
N GLY A 354 -0.71 -26.79 -15.03
CA GLY A 354 -0.24 -27.42 -13.79
C GLY A 354 0.89 -26.63 -13.09
N LEU A 355 0.89 -25.29 -13.21
CA LEU A 355 1.74 -24.41 -12.41
C LEU A 355 1.03 -24.12 -11.08
N PRO A 356 1.62 -24.47 -9.91
CA PRO A 356 1.00 -24.14 -8.64
C PRO A 356 0.94 -22.63 -8.47
N LEU A 357 -0.27 -22.08 -8.37
CA LEU A 357 -0.53 -20.67 -8.20
C LEU A 357 -1.76 -20.46 -7.31
N VAL A 358 -1.70 -19.52 -6.41
CA VAL A 358 -2.85 -19.03 -5.64
C VAL A 358 -2.99 -17.54 -5.80
N ILE A 359 -4.23 -17.05 -5.75
CA ILE A 359 -4.54 -15.62 -5.72
C ILE A 359 -5.29 -15.33 -4.44
N GLN A 360 -4.90 -14.29 -3.73
CA GLN A 360 -5.48 -13.92 -2.46
C GLN A 360 -5.59 -12.41 -2.25
N GLY A 361 -6.38 -12.02 -1.25
CA GLY A 361 -6.65 -10.62 -0.92
C GLY A 361 -7.81 -10.01 -1.70
N PRO A 362 -8.18 -8.77 -1.37
CA PRO A 362 -9.26 -8.05 -2.04
C PRO A 362 -8.90 -7.74 -3.50
N PRO A 363 -9.86 -7.76 -4.45
CA PRO A 363 -9.56 -7.54 -5.87
C PRO A 363 -8.77 -6.26 -6.13
N ALA A 364 -9.08 -5.17 -5.43
CA ALA A 364 -8.41 -3.88 -5.61
C ALA A 364 -6.94 -3.83 -5.11
N CYS A 365 -6.49 -4.83 -4.35
CA CYS A 365 -5.11 -4.93 -3.83
C CYS A 365 -4.74 -6.39 -3.54
N SER A 366 -5.02 -7.27 -4.49
CA SER A 366 -4.70 -8.70 -4.39
C SER A 366 -3.23 -8.99 -4.66
N ALA A 367 -2.83 -10.23 -4.37
CA ALA A 367 -1.55 -10.79 -4.75
C ALA A 367 -1.74 -12.18 -5.35
N TYR A 368 -0.78 -12.60 -6.17
CA TYR A 368 -0.63 -14.00 -6.59
C TYR A 368 0.68 -14.55 -6.02
N HIS A 369 0.68 -15.86 -5.77
CA HIS A 369 1.86 -16.55 -5.25
C HIS A 369 2.00 -17.92 -5.92
N CYS A 370 3.23 -18.24 -6.36
CA CYS A 370 3.56 -19.52 -6.96
C CYS A 370 3.69 -20.60 -5.88
N CYS A 371 2.55 -21.03 -5.34
CA CYS A 371 2.44 -22.07 -4.32
C CYS A 371 1.10 -22.79 -4.40
N SER A 372 0.97 -23.92 -3.67
CA SER A 372 -0.22 -24.77 -3.72
C SER A 372 -1.32 -24.41 -2.72
N SER A 373 -1.06 -23.47 -1.79
CA SER A 373 -2.03 -23.09 -0.73
C SER A 373 -1.97 -21.62 -0.44
N VAL A 374 -3.13 -21.09 -0.02
CA VAL A 374 -3.27 -19.69 0.40
C VAL A 374 -2.36 -19.42 1.61
N LEU A 375 -1.64 -18.29 1.58
CA LEU A 375 -0.84 -17.85 2.70
C LEU A 375 -1.76 -17.33 3.82
N THR A 376 -1.56 -17.78 5.03
CA THR A 376 -2.32 -17.38 6.22
C THR A 376 -1.54 -16.43 7.13
N SER A 377 -0.23 -16.41 6.94
CA SER A 377 0.72 -15.53 7.60
C SER A 377 1.76 -15.02 6.61
N PRO A 378 2.31 -13.82 6.78
CA PRO A 378 3.48 -13.36 6.01
C PRO A 378 4.70 -14.28 6.12
N SER A 379 4.82 -15.04 7.21
CA SER A 379 5.90 -16.03 7.39
C SER A 379 5.76 -17.28 6.51
N ASP A 380 4.59 -17.50 5.90
CA ASP A 380 4.38 -18.56 4.91
C ASP A 380 5.04 -18.20 3.57
N TYR A 381 5.34 -16.91 3.34
CA TYR A 381 6.01 -16.42 2.13
C TYR A 381 7.52 -16.65 2.26
N ASP A 382 7.95 -17.84 1.91
CA ASP A 382 9.34 -18.26 2.01
C ASP A 382 10.17 -17.85 0.77
N PHE A 383 11.44 -18.27 0.77
CA PHE A 383 12.38 -17.92 -0.31
C PHE A 383 12.00 -18.59 -1.64
N GLU A 384 11.44 -19.79 -1.60
CA GLU A 384 11.05 -20.54 -2.79
C GLU A 384 9.88 -19.85 -3.51
N ILE A 385 8.80 -19.56 -2.77
CA ILE A 385 7.65 -18.81 -3.29
C ILE A 385 8.10 -17.44 -3.82
N MET A 386 8.92 -16.72 -3.04
CA MET A 386 9.42 -15.42 -3.44
C MET A 386 10.21 -15.49 -4.75
N SER A 387 11.07 -16.49 -4.91
CA SER A 387 11.88 -16.63 -6.11
C SER A 387 11.03 -16.90 -7.36
N MET A 388 10.03 -17.76 -7.23
CA MET A 388 9.10 -18.05 -8.34
C MET A 388 8.19 -16.88 -8.68
N ASP A 389 7.68 -16.17 -7.67
CA ASP A 389 6.90 -14.94 -7.86
C ASP A 389 7.68 -13.88 -8.62
N ILE A 390 8.95 -13.77 -8.31
CA ILE A 390 9.89 -12.86 -8.98
C ILE A 390 10.03 -13.24 -10.47
N ILE A 391 10.19 -14.52 -10.80
CA ILE A 391 10.27 -14.99 -12.19
C ILE A 391 8.97 -14.71 -12.93
N LEU A 392 7.82 -14.98 -12.31
CA LEU A 392 6.52 -14.66 -12.89
C LEU A 392 6.34 -13.16 -13.13
N ASN A 393 6.74 -12.30 -12.18
CA ASN A 393 6.72 -10.85 -12.33
C ASN A 393 7.52 -10.39 -13.55
N HIS A 394 8.73 -10.97 -13.74
CA HIS A 394 9.56 -10.69 -14.91
C HIS A 394 8.85 -11.09 -16.20
N ASN A 395 8.31 -12.30 -16.26
CA ASN A 395 7.65 -12.82 -17.45
C ASN A 395 6.36 -12.06 -17.78
N LEU A 396 5.60 -11.62 -16.76
CA LEU A 396 4.44 -10.73 -16.96
C LEU A 396 4.87 -9.41 -17.57
N SER A 397 5.89 -8.75 -17.01
CA SER A 397 6.41 -7.47 -17.52
C SER A 397 6.93 -7.61 -18.95
N LYS A 398 7.69 -8.66 -19.25
CA LYS A 398 8.19 -8.98 -20.60
C LYS A 398 7.05 -9.16 -21.61
N ASN A 399 5.90 -9.68 -21.15
CA ASN A 399 4.72 -9.90 -21.99
C ASN A 399 3.71 -8.74 -21.96
N GLY A 400 4.09 -7.56 -21.42
CA GLY A 400 3.27 -6.34 -21.47
C GLY A 400 2.25 -6.20 -20.33
N ILE A 401 2.45 -6.89 -19.20
CA ILE A 401 1.65 -6.72 -17.99
C ILE A 401 2.57 -6.22 -16.88
N LEU A 402 2.44 -4.96 -16.51
CA LEU A 402 3.25 -4.34 -15.47
C LEU A 402 2.66 -4.63 -14.10
N VAL A 403 3.42 -5.26 -13.22
CA VAL A 403 3.00 -5.63 -11.87
C VAL A 403 3.96 -5.12 -10.80
N SER A 404 3.55 -5.13 -9.56
CA SER A 404 4.41 -4.76 -8.42
C SER A 404 5.47 -5.84 -8.17
N THR A 405 6.63 -5.41 -7.69
CA THR A 405 7.76 -6.28 -7.34
C THR A 405 7.47 -7.37 -6.30
N MET A 406 6.36 -7.30 -5.61
CA MET A 406 5.92 -8.31 -4.64
C MET A 406 4.58 -8.92 -5.05
N SER A 407 4.40 -9.18 -6.34
CA SER A 407 3.27 -9.91 -6.94
C SER A 407 1.89 -9.32 -6.66
N ARG A 408 1.84 -8.02 -6.28
CA ARG A 408 0.57 -7.34 -5.99
C ARG A 408 -0.01 -6.72 -7.25
N LEU A 409 -1.32 -6.84 -7.35
CA LEU A 409 -2.14 -6.34 -8.44
C LEU A 409 -2.99 -5.16 -7.96
N TYR A 410 -2.85 -4.02 -8.62
CA TYR A 410 -3.57 -2.79 -8.30
C TYR A 410 -4.30 -2.27 -9.52
N PRO A 411 -5.60 -2.58 -9.67
CA PRO A 411 -6.40 -2.02 -10.76
C PRO A 411 -6.67 -0.53 -10.55
N ASN A 412 -7.16 0.14 -11.59
CA ASN A 412 -7.71 1.49 -11.52
C ASN A 412 -9.07 1.54 -12.23
N ILE A 413 -9.88 2.58 -11.97
CA ILE A 413 -11.25 2.67 -12.50
C ILE A 413 -11.34 2.86 -14.03
N SER A 414 -10.21 3.04 -14.72
CA SER A 414 -10.17 3.12 -16.18
C SER A 414 -10.02 1.77 -16.87
N LEU A 415 -9.97 0.64 -16.10
CA LEU A 415 -9.95 -0.70 -16.69
C LEU A 415 -11.17 -0.92 -17.58
N THR A 416 -10.91 -1.44 -18.77
CA THR A 416 -11.93 -1.75 -19.79
C THR A 416 -12.05 -3.26 -20.03
N ALA A 417 -13.07 -3.68 -20.76
CA ALA A 417 -13.16 -5.06 -21.23
C ALA A 417 -12.01 -5.43 -22.21
N GLU A 418 -11.51 -4.45 -22.98
CA GLU A 418 -10.35 -4.65 -23.86
C GLU A 418 -9.07 -4.92 -23.04
N ASP A 419 -8.94 -4.33 -21.84
CA ASP A 419 -7.83 -4.60 -20.95
C ASP A 419 -7.87 -6.02 -20.38
N VAL A 420 -9.07 -6.52 -20.07
CA VAL A 420 -9.27 -7.92 -19.65
C VAL A 420 -8.89 -8.88 -20.78
N GLU A 421 -9.30 -8.59 -22.00
CA GLU A 421 -8.93 -9.41 -23.17
C GLU A 421 -7.42 -9.31 -23.48
N TRP A 422 -6.82 -8.12 -23.37
CA TRP A 422 -5.37 -8.00 -23.45
C TRP A 422 -4.66 -8.87 -22.41
N PHE A 423 -5.11 -8.81 -21.15
CA PHE A 423 -4.56 -9.65 -20.09
C PHE A 423 -4.68 -11.13 -20.42
N ARG A 424 -5.84 -11.58 -20.88
CA ARG A 424 -6.09 -12.98 -21.30
C ARG A 424 -5.10 -13.43 -22.36
N THR A 425 -4.85 -12.60 -23.38
CA THR A 425 -3.95 -12.96 -24.50
C THR A 425 -2.47 -13.01 -24.11
N LYS A 426 -2.09 -12.39 -22.98
CA LYS A 426 -0.67 -12.24 -22.57
C LYS A 426 -0.28 -13.10 -21.38
N VAL A 427 -1.20 -13.32 -20.45
CA VAL A 427 -0.89 -14.01 -19.19
C VAL A 427 -0.50 -15.46 -19.39
N GLY A 428 -1.17 -16.19 -20.29
CA GLY A 428 -0.86 -17.60 -20.57
C GLY A 428 0.58 -17.82 -21.02
N LYS A 429 1.12 -16.90 -21.86
CA LYS A 429 2.51 -16.98 -22.30
C LYS A 429 3.49 -16.73 -21.12
N ALA A 430 3.20 -15.75 -20.27
CA ALA A 430 4.04 -15.47 -19.11
C ALA A 430 4.06 -16.65 -18.12
N LEU A 431 2.92 -17.29 -17.92
CA LEU A 431 2.81 -18.50 -17.07
C LEU A 431 3.57 -19.69 -17.65
N ALA A 432 3.48 -19.92 -18.98
CA ALA A 432 4.22 -21.00 -19.65
C ALA A 432 5.75 -20.80 -19.51
N GLU A 433 6.25 -19.58 -19.76
CA GLU A 433 7.66 -19.25 -19.57
C GLU A 433 8.10 -19.43 -18.10
N THR A 434 7.20 -19.18 -17.14
CA THR A 434 7.46 -19.39 -15.71
C THR A 434 7.49 -20.87 -15.35
N LYS A 435 6.59 -21.67 -15.93
CA LYS A 435 6.56 -23.11 -15.70
C LYS A 435 7.82 -23.80 -16.24
N GLU A 436 8.30 -23.44 -17.43
CA GLU A 436 9.57 -23.95 -17.96
C GLU A 436 10.70 -23.75 -16.95
N THR A 437 10.80 -22.56 -16.36
CA THR A 437 11.80 -22.27 -15.32
C THR A 437 11.55 -23.07 -14.03
N TYR A 438 10.29 -23.26 -13.64
CA TYR A 438 9.94 -24.08 -12.47
C TYR A 438 10.38 -25.53 -12.64
N GLU A 439 10.13 -26.15 -13.82
CA GLU A 439 10.52 -27.52 -14.14
C GLU A 439 12.05 -27.72 -14.29
N GLU A 440 12.80 -26.64 -14.55
CA GLU A 440 14.27 -26.69 -14.58
C GLU A 440 14.89 -26.65 -13.17
N ILE A 441 14.18 -26.09 -12.18
CA ILE A 441 14.66 -25.92 -10.81
C ILE A 441 14.24 -27.11 -9.92
N TYR A 442 13.07 -27.67 -10.13
CA TYR A 442 12.43 -28.73 -9.35
C TYR A 442 12.17 -29.99 -10.18
#